data_012bb058169fb62a39d0c582fe707b7e
#
_entry.id   012bb058169fb62a39d0c582fe707b7e
#
_cell.length_a   1.000
_cell.length_b   1.000
_cell.length_c   1.000
_cell.angle_alpha   90.00
_cell.angle_beta   90.00
_cell.angle_gamma   90.00
#
_symmetry.space_group_name_H-M   'P 1'
#
loop_
_entity.id
_entity.type
_entity.pdbx_description
1 polymer ?
#
loop_
_entity_poly.entity_id
_entity_poly.type
_entity_poly.pdbx_seq_one_letter_code
_entity_poly.pdbx_strand_id
1 'polypeptide(L)'
;MTILCVRFQLPPTDEAALPGLLGLLEEFTPVVEALPPDGALADLRGAERYFGRSAVELASVIRVRALALYGVDCVIGAGPGPMLARIALRDAQPGVTCAVPEGAVAGFLAGKPVAALPGVGAATARTLGEYGLDTLGLVAAAPLSTLQRLVGAKTGRELREKANGIDRGRVVPNAVSRSLAAERPFTRDELDADRHRRALLSAAEELGSRLRAVDKVCGTLTLTVRYADRSSTTRTRTLEEPTAHSAALTKAAYGMYEALGLQRARVRSVALRAEGLGPAEQASYQLAFDPVDEKVRRVEEVADRVRAKFGPRAVMPGTLAA
;
A
#
# COMPACT_ATOMS: atom_id res chain seq x y z
N MET A 1 -5.85 5.31 25.48
CA MET A 1 -4.78 4.75 24.58
C MET A 1 -5.06 5.24 23.18
N THR A 2 -4.13 5.98 22.54
CA THR A 2 -4.47 6.65 21.27
C THR A 2 -3.47 6.36 20.18
N ILE A 3 -3.99 5.88 19.05
CA ILE A 3 -3.27 5.75 17.78
C ILE A 3 -3.72 6.88 16.88
N LEU A 4 -2.79 7.57 16.24
CA LEU A 4 -3.07 8.49 15.15
C LEU A 4 -2.94 7.78 13.81
N CYS A 5 -3.86 8.11 12.89
CA CYS A 5 -3.70 7.86 11.45
C CYS A 5 -3.61 9.23 10.78
N VAL A 6 -2.50 9.48 10.15
CA VAL A 6 -2.20 10.76 9.48
C VAL A 6 -2.18 10.53 7.98
N ARG A 7 -2.79 11.41 7.21
CA ARG A 7 -2.64 11.52 5.76
C ARG A 7 -2.14 12.90 5.41
N PHE A 8 -0.97 12.96 4.82
CA PHE A 8 -0.34 14.17 4.36
C PHE A 8 -0.88 14.56 2.98
N GLN A 9 -1.16 15.84 2.77
CA GLN A 9 -1.63 16.35 1.49
C GLN A 9 -0.43 16.62 0.57
N LEU A 10 0.24 15.55 0.15
CA LEU A 10 1.40 15.64 -0.74
C LEU A 10 0.95 15.93 -2.17
N PRO A 11 1.63 16.86 -2.89
CA PRO A 11 1.50 16.98 -4.33
C PRO A 11 1.91 15.65 -5.00
N PRO A 12 1.29 15.26 -6.11
CA PRO A 12 1.60 13.99 -6.79
C PRO A 12 3.07 13.82 -7.22
N THR A 13 3.82 14.91 -7.24
CA THR A 13 5.25 14.95 -7.64
C THR A 13 6.20 14.91 -6.46
N ASP A 14 5.72 14.93 -5.22
CA ASP A 14 6.55 15.14 -4.02
C ASP A 14 6.47 13.97 -3.01
N GLU A 15 6.54 12.74 -3.52
CA GLU A 15 6.69 11.54 -2.66
C GLU A 15 7.98 11.57 -1.83
N ALA A 16 8.95 12.40 -2.23
CA ALA A 16 10.23 12.56 -1.53
C ALA A 16 10.10 13.22 -0.15
N ALA A 17 8.99 13.92 0.14
CA ALA A 17 8.74 14.55 1.43
C ALA A 17 8.30 13.55 2.53
N LEU A 18 7.75 12.39 2.15
CA LEU A 18 7.24 11.41 3.12
C LEU A 18 8.28 10.96 4.16
N PRO A 19 9.53 10.62 3.83
CA PRO A 19 10.54 10.25 4.84
C PRO A 19 10.77 11.33 5.89
N GLY A 20 10.84 12.60 5.50
CA GLY A 20 10.99 13.72 6.43
C GLY A 20 9.77 13.89 7.35
N LEU A 21 8.57 13.70 6.83
CA LEU A 21 7.32 13.74 7.60
C LEU A 21 7.20 12.55 8.56
N LEU A 22 7.73 11.38 8.20
CA LEU A 22 7.84 10.24 9.12
C LEU A 22 8.82 10.57 10.26
N GLY A 23 9.99 11.14 9.95
CA GLY A 23 10.94 11.63 10.95
C GLY A 23 10.33 12.66 11.90
N LEU A 24 9.45 13.55 11.39
CA LEU A 24 8.68 14.46 12.25
C LEU A 24 7.78 13.71 13.23
N LEU A 25 7.11 12.62 12.82
CA LEU A 25 6.29 11.80 13.73
C LEU A 25 7.17 11.06 14.75
N GLU A 26 8.35 10.62 14.35
CA GLU A 26 9.31 9.92 15.24
C GLU A 26 9.83 10.79 16.37
N GLU A 27 9.78 12.12 16.26
CA GLU A 27 10.08 13.04 17.38
C GLU A 27 9.05 12.94 18.51
N PHE A 28 7.85 12.46 18.24
CA PHE A 28 6.79 12.27 19.24
C PHE A 28 6.72 10.85 19.75
N THR A 29 6.99 9.85 18.92
CA THR A 29 6.93 8.43 19.28
C THR A 29 7.81 7.59 18.36
N PRO A 30 8.57 6.62 18.91
CA PRO A 30 9.35 5.69 18.08
C PRO A 30 8.47 4.65 17.33
N VAL A 31 7.17 4.61 17.63
CA VAL A 31 6.25 3.61 17.08
C VAL A 31 5.47 4.24 15.94
N VAL A 32 6.12 4.40 14.79
CA VAL A 32 5.56 4.96 13.56
C VAL A 32 5.58 3.90 12.46
N GLU A 33 4.44 3.68 11.81
CA GLU A 33 4.27 2.80 10.64
C GLU A 33 3.96 3.65 9.42
N ALA A 34 4.81 3.59 8.41
CA ALA A 34 4.56 4.26 7.14
C ALA A 34 3.37 3.62 6.39
N LEU A 35 2.52 4.45 5.83
CA LEU A 35 1.41 4.06 4.94
C LEU A 35 1.58 4.77 3.59
N PRO A 36 2.48 4.30 2.73
CA PRO A 36 2.68 4.93 1.44
C PRO A 36 1.38 5.00 0.60
N PRO A 37 1.23 6.03 -0.28
CA PRO A 37 2.24 7.02 -0.62
C PRO A 37 2.30 8.24 0.31
N ASP A 38 1.28 8.50 1.12
CA ASP A 38 1.04 9.80 1.74
C ASP A 38 0.63 9.74 3.23
N GLY A 39 0.80 8.62 3.90
CA GLY A 39 0.26 8.47 5.25
C GLY A 39 1.16 7.75 6.24
N ALA A 40 0.74 7.78 7.50
CA ALA A 40 1.37 7.06 8.59
C ALA A 40 0.38 6.68 9.71
N LEU A 41 0.72 5.64 10.48
CA LEU A 41 0.16 5.40 11.82
C LEU A 41 1.22 5.73 12.86
N ALA A 42 0.81 6.36 13.96
CA ALA A 42 1.68 6.67 15.09
C ALA A 42 1.00 6.26 16.40
N ASP A 43 1.71 5.52 17.24
CA ASP A 43 1.23 5.12 18.56
C ASP A 43 1.63 6.15 19.62
N LEU A 44 0.67 6.94 20.09
CA LEU A 44 0.92 8.01 21.05
C LEU A 44 0.78 7.59 22.52
N ARG A 45 0.60 6.31 22.84
CA ARG A 45 0.38 5.86 24.23
C ARG A 45 1.47 6.32 25.20
N GLY A 46 2.73 6.33 24.77
CA GLY A 46 3.86 6.85 25.54
C GLY A 46 3.95 8.38 25.50
N ALA A 47 3.69 8.96 24.33
CA ALA A 47 3.82 10.39 24.07
C ALA A 47 2.84 11.24 24.90
N GLU A 48 1.59 10.82 25.05
CA GLU A 48 0.58 11.53 25.87
C GLU A 48 1.09 11.75 27.31
N ARG A 49 1.72 10.72 27.89
CA ARG A 49 2.31 10.83 29.24
C ARG A 49 3.59 11.66 29.27
N TYR A 50 4.44 11.48 28.30
CA TYR A 50 5.74 12.17 28.24
C TYR A 50 5.58 13.69 28.05
N PHE A 51 4.71 14.10 27.13
CA PHE A 51 4.46 15.51 26.84
C PHE A 51 3.39 16.16 27.72
N GLY A 52 2.66 15.39 28.55
CA GLY A 52 1.54 15.88 29.36
C GLY A 52 0.42 16.50 28.54
N ARG A 53 0.22 16.02 27.31
CA ARG A 53 -0.77 16.52 26.35
C ARG A 53 -1.64 15.41 25.82
N SER A 54 -2.87 15.74 25.51
CA SER A 54 -3.81 14.81 24.86
C SER A 54 -3.36 14.52 23.41
N ALA A 55 -3.80 13.38 22.88
CA ALA A 55 -3.54 13.04 21.48
C ALA A 55 -4.03 14.09 20.47
N VAL A 56 -5.14 14.80 20.77
CA VAL A 56 -5.68 15.87 19.93
C VAL A 56 -4.75 17.09 19.94
N GLU A 57 -4.20 17.44 21.09
CA GLU A 57 -3.22 18.53 21.19
C GLU A 57 -1.92 18.17 20.47
N LEU A 58 -1.43 16.94 20.66
CA LEU A 58 -0.24 16.45 19.93
C LEU A 58 -0.49 16.43 18.42
N ALA A 59 -1.66 15.98 17.97
CA ALA A 59 -2.04 16.01 16.57
C ALA A 59 -2.03 17.43 16.00
N SER A 60 -2.48 18.41 16.78
CA SER A 60 -2.45 19.83 16.38
C SER A 60 -1.01 20.35 16.24
N VAL A 61 -0.13 19.97 17.17
CA VAL A 61 1.31 20.32 17.09
C VAL A 61 1.95 19.67 15.86
N ILE A 62 1.69 18.38 15.61
CA ILE A 62 2.20 17.65 14.44
C ILE A 62 1.77 18.37 13.15
N ARG A 63 0.50 18.77 13.04
CA ARG A 63 -0.02 19.47 11.87
C ARG A 63 0.69 20.82 11.64
N VAL A 64 0.80 21.64 12.69
CA VAL A 64 1.48 22.93 12.59
C VAL A 64 2.94 22.75 12.16
N ARG A 65 3.65 21.74 12.71
CA ARG A 65 5.05 21.47 12.36
C ARG A 65 5.19 20.94 10.94
N ALA A 66 4.28 20.06 10.49
CA ALA A 66 4.28 19.56 9.10
C ALA A 66 4.09 20.73 8.11
N LEU A 67 3.18 21.63 8.41
CA LEU A 67 2.96 22.82 7.59
C LEU A 67 4.17 23.78 7.63
N ALA A 68 4.72 24.04 8.81
CA ALA A 68 5.83 24.98 8.98
C ALA A 68 7.15 24.49 8.37
N LEU A 69 7.47 23.20 8.49
CA LEU A 69 8.76 22.63 8.08
C LEU A 69 8.76 22.11 6.65
N TYR A 70 7.60 21.61 6.18
CA TYR A 70 7.49 20.93 4.87
C TYR A 70 6.47 21.60 3.94
N GLY A 71 5.73 22.62 4.41
CA GLY A 71 4.66 23.25 3.61
C GLY A 71 3.48 22.30 3.34
N VAL A 72 3.37 21.19 4.10
CA VAL A 72 2.41 20.11 3.88
C VAL A 72 1.34 20.15 4.96
N ASP A 73 0.07 20.28 4.58
CA ASP A 73 -1.05 20.11 5.50
C ASP A 73 -1.37 18.62 5.64
N CYS A 74 -2.07 18.24 6.73
CA CYS A 74 -2.46 16.87 6.98
C CYS A 74 -3.84 16.75 7.61
N VAL A 75 -4.49 15.62 7.32
CA VAL A 75 -5.74 15.19 7.94
C VAL A 75 -5.43 14.10 8.93
N ILE A 76 -6.00 14.17 10.14
CA ILE A 76 -5.66 13.27 11.24
C ILE A 76 -6.93 12.65 11.82
N GLY A 77 -6.94 11.32 11.89
CA GLY A 77 -7.89 10.53 12.66
C GLY A 77 -7.22 9.94 13.89
N ALA A 78 -7.90 9.92 15.03
CA ALA A 78 -7.40 9.37 16.28
C ALA A 78 -8.39 8.34 16.87
N GLY A 79 -7.85 7.24 17.42
CA GLY A 79 -8.69 6.21 18.04
C GLY A 79 -7.89 5.24 18.89
N PRO A 80 -8.56 4.35 19.64
CA PRO A 80 -7.91 3.40 20.55
C PRO A 80 -7.13 2.27 19.81
N GLY A 81 -7.33 2.14 18.50
CA GLY A 81 -6.62 1.17 17.66
C GLY A 81 -6.42 1.66 16.24
N PRO A 82 -5.52 1.00 15.45
CA PRO A 82 -5.23 1.38 14.07
C PRO A 82 -6.46 1.39 13.16
N MET A 83 -7.38 0.45 13.34
CA MET A 83 -8.63 0.38 12.57
C MET A 83 -9.51 1.61 12.83
N LEU A 84 -9.71 1.96 14.09
CA LEU A 84 -10.56 3.09 14.48
C LEU A 84 -9.94 4.42 14.06
N ALA A 85 -8.63 4.58 14.20
CA ALA A 85 -7.90 5.74 13.71
C ALA A 85 -8.06 5.91 12.17
N ARG A 86 -8.00 4.82 11.41
CA ARG A 86 -8.22 4.84 9.94
C ARG A 86 -9.65 5.18 9.55
N ILE A 87 -10.65 4.70 10.32
CA ILE A 87 -12.05 5.06 10.08
C ILE A 87 -12.27 6.53 10.43
N ALA A 88 -11.74 6.99 11.57
CA ALA A 88 -11.80 8.40 11.97
C ALA A 88 -11.14 9.33 10.95
N LEU A 89 -10.02 8.92 10.35
CA LEU A 89 -9.37 9.69 9.29
C LEU A 89 -10.29 9.96 8.07
N ARG A 90 -11.17 9.01 7.73
CA ARG A 90 -12.12 9.20 6.61
C ARG A 90 -13.18 10.28 6.88
N ASP A 91 -13.51 10.48 8.15
CA ASP A 91 -14.46 11.51 8.58
C ASP A 91 -13.78 12.82 8.94
N ALA A 92 -12.46 12.81 9.06
CA ALA A 92 -11.68 13.98 9.43
C ALA A 92 -11.68 15.01 8.29
N GLN A 93 -11.79 16.27 8.67
CA GLN A 93 -11.70 17.41 7.74
C GLN A 93 -10.33 18.10 7.89
N PRO A 94 -9.86 18.82 6.85
CA PRO A 94 -8.67 19.65 6.96
C PRO A 94 -8.76 20.61 8.16
N GLY A 95 -7.69 20.75 8.91
CA GLY A 95 -7.64 21.63 10.07
C GLY A 95 -8.21 21.03 11.37
N VAL A 96 -8.94 19.91 11.33
CA VAL A 96 -9.57 19.31 12.52
C VAL A 96 -9.16 17.84 12.66
N THR A 97 -8.81 17.43 13.89
CA THR A 97 -8.57 16.02 14.21
C THR A 97 -9.88 15.34 14.59
N CYS A 98 -10.27 14.29 13.86
CA CYS A 98 -11.39 13.45 14.26
C CYS A 98 -10.91 12.43 15.30
N ALA A 99 -11.29 12.60 16.55
CA ALA A 99 -10.88 11.72 17.65
C ALA A 99 -12.07 10.88 18.15
N VAL A 100 -11.84 9.57 18.29
CA VAL A 100 -12.82 8.61 18.81
C VAL A 100 -12.33 8.08 20.15
N PRO A 101 -12.85 8.57 21.28
CA PRO A 101 -12.51 8.04 22.60
C PRO A 101 -13.10 6.63 22.80
N GLU A 102 -12.48 5.84 23.68
CA GLU A 102 -12.90 4.44 23.93
C GLU A 102 -14.40 4.30 24.24
N GLY A 103 -14.94 5.21 25.07
CA GLY A 103 -16.36 5.18 25.45
C GLY A 103 -17.34 5.53 24.33
N ALA A 104 -16.87 6.14 23.23
CA ALA A 104 -17.71 6.55 22.10
C ALA A 104 -17.65 5.57 20.92
N VAL A 105 -16.83 4.52 20.97
CA VAL A 105 -16.56 3.61 19.85
C VAL A 105 -17.82 2.98 19.28
N ALA A 106 -18.71 2.45 20.14
CA ALA A 106 -19.94 1.81 19.69
C ALA A 106 -20.86 2.79 18.95
N GLY A 107 -21.07 3.98 19.50
CA GLY A 107 -21.88 5.03 18.85
C GLY A 107 -21.25 5.53 17.55
N PHE A 108 -19.94 5.68 17.53
CA PHE A 108 -19.21 6.10 16.33
C PHE A 108 -19.33 5.09 15.18
N LEU A 109 -19.26 3.79 15.47
CA LEU A 109 -19.35 2.74 14.47
C LEU A 109 -20.78 2.46 14.02
N ALA A 110 -21.78 2.60 14.89
CA ALA A 110 -23.15 2.13 14.65
C ALA A 110 -23.76 2.57 13.32
N GLY A 111 -23.59 3.84 12.95
CA GLY A 111 -24.11 4.40 11.69
C GLY A 111 -23.17 4.25 10.48
N LYS A 112 -21.96 3.71 10.65
CA LYS A 112 -21.01 3.61 9.54
C LYS A 112 -21.41 2.48 8.58
N PRO A 113 -21.24 2.68 7.27
CA PRO A 113 -21.45 1.62 6.30
C PRO A 113 -20.44 0.49 6.52
N VAL A 114 -20.83 -0.74 6.24
CA VAL A 114 -19.95 -1.92 6.40
C VAL A 114 -18.66 -1.80 5.57
N ALA A 115 -18.72 -1.15 4.41
CA ALA A 115 -17.56 -0.85 3.56
C ALA A 115 -16.53 0.10 4.23
N ALA A 116 -16.85 0.75 5.35
CA ALA A 116 -15.90 1.55 6.12
C ALA A 116 -14.85 0.69 6.83
N LEU A 117 -15.13 -0.59 7.10
CA LEU A 117 -14.17 -1.49 7.75
C LEU A 117 -13.01 -1.84 6.81
N PRO A 118 -11.77 -1.67 7.27
CA PRO A 118 -10.60 -2.19 6.54
C PRO A 118 -10.71 -3.71 6.33
N GLY A 119 -10.55 -4.14 5.07
CA GLY A 119 -10.67 -5.54 4.68
C GLY A 119 -12.06 -5.97 4.20
N VAL A 120 -13.06 -5.10 4.26
CA VAL A 120 -14.37 -5.33 3.63
C VAL A 120 -14.35 -4.75 2.21
N GLY A 121 -14.32 -5.64 1.22
CA GLY A 121 -14.40 -5.27 -0.19
C GLY A 121 -15.85 -5.08 -0.66
N ALA A 122 -16.01 -4.54 -1.88
CA ALA A 122 -17.33 -4.27 -2.47
C ALA A 122 -18.21 -5.52 -2.58
N ALA A 123 -17.63 -6.70 -2.85
CA ALA A 123 -18.37 -7.96 -2.92
C ALA A 123 -18.97 -8.33 -1.55
N THR A 124 -18.16 -8.31 -0.48
CA THR A 124 -18.61 -8.61 0.87
C THR A 124 -19.66 -7.60 1.35
N ALA A 125 -19.44 -6.30 1.08
CA ALA A 125 -20.40 -5.26 1.43
C ALA A 125 -21.74 -5.45 0.71
N ARG A 126 -21.73 -5.84 -0.56
CA ARG A 126 -22.94 -6.14 -1.33
C ARG A 126 -23.69 -7.34 -0.75
N THR A 127 -22.97 -8.45 -0.51
CA THR A 127 -23.57 -9.65 0.09
C THR A 127 -24.25 -9.33 1.42
N LEU A 128 -23.61 -8.54 2.28
CA LEU A 128 -24.21 -8.15 3.56
C LEU A 128 -25.43 -7.24 3.37
N GLY A 129 -25.36 -6.30 2.42
CA GLY A 129 -26.49 -5.40 2.09
C GLY A 129 -27.71 -6.14 1.56
N GLU A 130 -27.54 -7.21 0.78
CA GLU A 130 -28.64 -8.08 0.31
C GLU A 130 -29.44 -8.73 1.47
N TYR A 131 -28.83 -8.81 2.66
CA TYR A 131 -29.43 -9.30 3.87
C TYR A 131 -29.76 -8.20 4.90
N GLY A 132 -29.76 -6.93 4.48
CA GLY A 132 -30.08 -5.79 5.34
C GLY A 132 -29.01 -5.46 6.39
N LEU A 133 -27.76 -5.91 6.18
CA LEU A 133 -26.65 -5.65 7.09
C LEU A 133 -25.75 -4.53 6.53
N ASP A 134 -26.32 -3.35 6.29
CA ASP A 134 -25.66 -2.23 5.61
C ASP A 134 -24.72 -1.46 6.53
N THR A 135 -25.02 -1.44 7.84
CA THR A 135 -24.26 -0.68 8.82
C THR A 135 -23.53 -1.56 9.82
N LEU A 136 -22.48 -1.02 10.42
CA LEU A 136 -21.69 -1.72 11.43
C LEU A 136 -22.50 -2.02 12.69
N GLY A 137 -23.46 -1.16 13.05
CA GLY A 137 -24.38 -1.43 14.16
C GLY A 137 -25.24 -2.67 13.92
N LEU A 138 -25.78 -2.85 12.71
CA LEU A 138 -26.55 -4.04 12.33
C LEU A 138 -25.68 -5.30 12.31
N VAL A 139 -24.46 -5.19 11.80
CA VAL A 139 -23.48 -6.30 11.82
C VAL A 139 -23.08 -6.68 13.24
N ALA A 140 -22.87 -5.72 14.13
CA ALA A 140 -22.52 -5.97 15.53
C ALA A 140 -23.64 -6.70 16.27
N ALA A 141 -24.90 -6.35 15.98
CA ALA A 141 -26.10 -6.97 16.57
C ALA A 141 -26.43 -8.33 15.95
N ALA A 142 -25.97 -8.64 14.74
CA ALA A 142 -26.29 -9.86 14.03
C ALA A 142 -25.74 -11.12 14.74
N PRO A 143 -26.48 -12.26 14.72
CA PRO A 143 -25.96 -13.53 15.20
C PRO A 143 -24.70 -13.94 14.46
N LEU A 144 -23.70 -14.45 15.20
CA LEU A 144 -22.42 -14.88 14.61
C LEU A 144 -22.62 -15.96 13.53
N SER A 145 -23.53 -16.90 13.77
CA SER A 145 -23.86 -17.97 12.82
C SER A 145 -24.37 -17.43 11.48
N THR A 146 -25.13 -16.34 11.48
CA THR A 146 -25.61 -15.68 10.28
C THR A 146 -24.44 -15.08 9.50
N LEU A 147 -23.57 -14.32 10.16
CA LEU A 147 -22.39 -13.74 9.52
C LEU A 147 -21.47 -14.82 8.95
N GLN A 148 -21.25 -15.90 9.71
CA GLN A 148 -20.40 -17.02 9.27
C GLN A 148 -20.97 -17.73 8.03
N ARG A 149 -22.27 -17.85 7.93
CA ARG A 149 -22.94 -18.44 6.77
C ARG A 149 -22.84 -17.56 5.52
N LEU A 150 -22.90 -16.23 5.70
CA LEU A 150 -22.87 -15.28 4.58
C LEU A 150 -21.45 -15.06 4.01
N VAL A 151 -20.45 -14.94 4.89
CA VAL A 151 -19.10 -14.51 4.49
C VAL A 151 -17.99 -15.50 4.90
N GLY A 152 -18.36 -16.66 5.43
CA GLY A 152 -17.43 -17.69 5.89
C GLY A 152 -17.06 -17.57 7.37
N ALA A 153 -16.64 -18.69 7.98
CA ALA A 153 -16.45 -18.82 9.42
C ALA A 153 -15.44 -17.83 10.02
N LYS A 154 -14.29 -17.69 9.36
CA LYS A 154 -13.22 -16.77 9.81
C LYS A 154 -13.62 -15.31 9.62
N THR A 155 -14.02 -14.96 8.41
CA THR A 155 -14.40 -13.58 8.04
C THR A 155 -15.59 -13.09 8.87
N GLY A 156 -16.60 -13.93 9.10
CA GLY A 156 -17.76 -13.57 9.91
C GLY A 156 -17.43 -13.26 11.36
N ARG A 157 -16.47 -14.00 11.96
CA ARG A 157 -15.98 -13.71 13.30
C ARG A 157 -15.21 -12.40 13.35
N GLU A 158 -14.26 -12.23 12.45
CA GLU A 158 -13.43 -11.00 12.36
C GLU A 158 -14.32 -9.76 12.11
N LEU A 159 -15.30 -9.88 11.24
CA LEU A 159 -16.24 -8.82 10.92
C LEU A 159 -17.05 -8.40 12.16
N ARG A 160 -17.57 -9.36 12.92
CA ARG A 160 -18.32 -9.08 14.14
C ARG A 160 -17.43 -8.44 15.22
N GLU A 161 -16.21 -8.94 15.42
CA GLU A 161 -15.24 -8.36 16.34
C GLU A 161 -14.99 -6.89 15.99
N LYS A 162 -14.64 -6.62 14.73
CA LYS A 162 -14.38 -5.27 14.23
C LYS A 162 -15.60 -4.34 14.32
N ALA A 163 -16.79 -4.84 14.03
CA ALA A 163 -18.03 -4.06 14.15
C ALA A 163 -18.35 -3.68 15.60
N ASN A 164 -17.88 -4.47 16.57
CA ASN A 164 -17.93 -4.15 18.00
C ASN A 164 -16.72 -3.32 18.47
N GLY A 165 -15.90 -2.81 17.57
CA GLY A 165 -14.74 -1.98 17.91
C GLY A 165 -13.52 -2.76 18.40
N ILE A 166 -13.53 -4.10 18.35
CA ILE A 166 -12.39 -4.92 18.74
C ILE A 166 -11.38 -4.91 17.60
N ASP A 167 -10.27 -4.22 17.83
CA ASP A 167 -9.14 -4.13 16.91
C ASP A 167 -7.92 -4.82 17.50
N ARG A 168 -7.47 -5.89 16.85
CA ARG A 168 -6.25 -6.62 17.24
C ARG A 168 -5.01 -6.13 16.50
N GLY A 169 -5.18 -5.12 15.63
CA GLY A 169 -4.08 -4.49 14.91
C GLY A 169 -3.13 -3.76 15.85
N ARG A 170 -1.88 -3.67 15.44
CA ARG A 170 -0.84 -2.89 16.11
C ARG A 170 -0.13 -2.04 15.09
N VAL A 171 0.38 -0.90 15.53
CA VAL A 171 1.33 -0.11 14.75
C VAL A 171 2.66 -0.86 14.76
N VAL A 172 3.18 -1.15 13.58
CA VAL A 172 4.45 -1.86 13.41
C VAL A 172 5.50 -0.86 12.96
N PRO A 173 6.42 -0.44 13.85
CA PRO A 173 7.48 0.51 13.49
C PRO A 173 8.31 -0.06 12.36
N ASN A 174 8.75 0.81 11.47
CA ASN A 174 9.57 0.41 10.33
C ASN A 174 9.00 -0.81 9.59
N ALA A 175 7.67 -0.85 9.46
CA ALA A 175 7.02 -1.82 8.60
C ALA A 175 7.62 -1.64 7.21
N VAL A 176 8.72 -2.34 6.99
CA VAL A 176 9.37 -2.46 5.70
C VAL A 176 8.26 -2.84 4.75
N SER A 177 8.06 -2.03 3.72
CA SER A 177 7.09 -2.34 2.67
C SER A 177 7.28 -3.81 2.31
N ARG A 178 6.32 -4.66 2.69
CA ARG A 178 6.44 -6.11 2.44
C ARG A 178 6.35 -6.43 0.95
N SER A 179 5.94 -5.44 0.18
CA SER A 179 5.86 -5.53 -1.27
C SER A 179 5.91 -4.15 -1.90
N LEU A 180 6.43 -4.07 -3.12
CA LEU A 180 6.32 -2.93 -4.02
C LEU A 180 5.47 -3.35 -5.20
N ALA A 181 4.64 -2.45 -5.73
CA ALA A 181 3.80 -2.76 -6.88
C ALA A 181 3.85 -1.61 -7.90
N ALA A 182 3.78 -1.98 -9.18
CA ALA A 182 3.59 -1.06 -10.29
C ALA A 182 2.44 -1.55 -11.16
N GLU A 183 1.49 -0.68 -11.46
CA GLU A 183 0.32 -0.99 -12.31
C GLU A 183 0.33 -0.10 -13.55
N ARG A 184 -0.09 -0.67 -14.66
CA ARG A 184 -0.25 0.04 -15.93
C ARG A 184 -1.67 -0.16 -16.42
N PRO A 185 -2.56 0.82 -16.18
CA PRO A 185 -3.89 0.83 -16.77
C PRO A 185 -3.80 1.22 -18.25
N PHE A 186 -4.64 0.62 -19.08
CA PHE A 186 -4.85 1.04 -20.45
C PHE A 186 -6.01 2.04 -20.51
N THR A 187 -5.90 3.05 -21.37
CA THR A 187 -6.97 4.06 -21.56
C THR A 187 -8.25 3.47 -22.11
N ARG A 188 -8.14 2.37 -22.83
CA ARG A 188 -9.22 1.51 -23.32
C ARG A 188 -8.78 0.05 -23.20
N ASP A 189 -9.75 -0.86 -23.16
CA ASP A 189 -9.45 -2.30 -23.10
C ASP A 189 -8.56 -2.69 -24.30
N GLU A 190 -7.38 -3.23 -24.00
CA GLU A 190 -6.34 -3.51 -24.98
C GLU A 190 -6.35 -4.98 -25.39
N LEU A 191 -6.19 -5.26 -26.69
CA LEU A 191 -6.13 -6.59 -27.26
C LEU A 191 -4.72 -6.98 -27.74
N ASP A 192 -3.87 -5.96 -27.96
CA ASP A 192 -2.53 -6.14 -28.53
C ASP A 192 -1.55 -6.66 -27.47
N ALA A 193 -1.06 -7.87 -27.69
CA ALA A 193 -0.11 -8.52 -26.81
C ALA A 193 1.22 -7.76 -26.72
N ASP A 194 1.65 -7.04 -27.75
CA ASP A 194 2.89 -6.26 -27.72
C ASP A 194 2.73 -5.01 -26.86
N ARG A 195 1.54 -4.43 -26.81
CA ARG A 195 1.22 -3.36 -25.86
C ARG A 195 1.18 -3.86 -24.42
N HIS A 196 0.66 -5.07 -24.19
CA HIS A 196 0.74 -5.70 -22.86
C HIS A 196 2.18 -5.92 -22.42
N ARG A 197 3.05 -6.43 -23.31
CA ARG A 197 4.48 -6.62 -23.03
C ARG A 197 5.19 -5.29 -22.75
N ARG A 198 4.91 -4.24 -23.53
CA ARG A 198 5.46 -2.90 -23.24
C ARG A 198 5.03 -2.37 -21.87
N ALA A 199 3.78 -2.56 -21.50
CA ALA A 199 3.28 -2.17 -20.19
C ALA A 199 3.97 -2.96 -19.05
N LEU A 200 4.19 -4.27 -19.23
CA LEU A 200 4.94 -5.11 -18.30
C LEU A 200 6.40 -4.70 -18.18
N LEU A 201 7.07 -4.39 -19.30
CA LEU A 201 8.43 -3.84 -19.30
C LEU A 201 8.49 -2.54 -18.49
N SER A 202 7.58 -1.61 -18.76
CA SER A 202 7.51 -0.35 -18.03
C SER A 202 7.28 -0.56 -16.52
N ALA A 203 6.43 -1.51 -16.13
CA ALA A 203 6.18 -1.84 -14.73
C ALA A 203 7.41 -2.49 -14.06
N ALA A 204 8.13 -3.36 -14.77
CA ALA A 204 9.34 -4.01 -14.26
C ALA A 204 10.50 -3.01 -14.09
N GLU A 205 10.67 -2.07 -15.03
CA GLU A 205 11.63 -0.98 -14.93
C GLU A 205 11.38 -0.10 -13.70
N GLU A 206 10.13 0.29 -13.47
CA GLU A 206 9.76 1.07 -12.28
C GLU A 206 10.03 0.28 -11.00
N LEU A 207 9.62 -0.99 -10.94
CA LEU A 207 9.86 -1.83 -9.76
C LEU A 207 11.34 -2.01 -9.47
N GLY A 208 12.15 -2.30 -10.49
CA GLY A 208 13.60 -2.45 -10.36
C GLY A 208 14.26 -1.18 -9.82
N SER A 209 13.94 -0.02 -10.40
CA SER A 209 14.45 1.27 -9.94
C SER A 209 14.02 1.57 -8.49
N ARG A 210 12.76 1.33 -8.12
CA ARG A 210 12.26 1.53 -6.75
C ARG A 210 12.87 0.57 -5.74
N LEU A 211 13.14 -0.68 -6.12
CA LEU A 211 13.82 -1.65 -5.27
C LEU A 211 15.26 -1.20 -4.98
N ARG A 212 16.00 -0.77 -6.02
CA ARG A 212 17.38 -0.27 -5.89
C ARG A 212 17.44 1.03 -5.08
N ALA A 213 16.47 1.93 -5.25
CA ALA A 213 16.40 3.20 -4.50
C ALA A 213 16.24 3.01 -2.99
N VAL A 214 15.73 1.85 -2.54
CA VAL A 214 15.57 1.51 -1.12
C VAL A 214 16.49 0.37 -0.66
N ASP A 215 17.54 0.06 -1.43
CA ASP A 215 18.52 -1.01 -1.19
C ASP A 215 17.87 -2.36 -0.88
N LYS A 216 16.87 -2.74 -1.68
CA LYS A 216 16.13 -3.99 -1.51
C LYS A 216 16.12 -4.85 -2.75
N VAL A 217 16.00 -6.15 -2.51
CA VAL A 217 15.74 -7.17 -3.54
C VAL A 217 14.43 -7.87 -3.24
N CYS A 218 13.79 -8.44 -4.25
CA CYS A 218 12.58 -9.25 -4.06
C CYS A 218 12.86 -10.72 -4.41
N GLY A 219 12.32 -11.64 -3.61
CA GLY A 219 12.40 -13.08 -3.85
C GLY A 219 11.20 -13.63 -4.64
N THR A 220 10.14 -12.86 -4.77
CA THR A 220 8.89 -13.31 -5.43
C THR A 220 8.30 -12.20 -6.26
N LEU A 221 7.83 -12.53 -7.46
CA LEU A 221 7.13 -11.63 -8.35
C LEU A 221 5.71 -12.14 -8.61
N THR A 222 4.73 -11.27 -8.46
CA THR A 222 3.32 -11.56 -8.74
C THR A 222 2.82 -10.69 -9.88
N LEU A 223 2.31 -11.33 -10.93
CA LEU A 223 1.63 -10.70 -12.06
C LEU A 223 0.13 -10.74 -11.82
N THR A 224 -0.55 -9.61 -11.99
CA THR A 224 -2.02 -9.52 -12.03
C THR A 224 -2.45 -8.91 -13.36
N VAL A 225 -3.32 -9.60 -14.09
CA VAL A 225 -3.97 -9.11 -15.31
C VAL A 225 -5.44 -8.90 -15.00
N ARG A 226 -5.95 -7.69 -15.24
CA ARG A 226 -7.37 -7.36 -15.08
C ARG A 226 -8.01 -7.24 -16.45
N TYR A 227 -9.19 -7.81 -16.59
CA TYR A 227 -9.93 -7.87 -17.85
C TYR A 227 -11.09 -6.87 -17.91
N ALA A 228 -11.68 -6.70 -19.10
CA ALA A 228 -12.79 -5.80 -19.35
C ALA A 228 -14.04 -6.14 -18.52
N ASP A 229 -14.30 -7.42 -18.28
CA ASP A 229 -15.39 -7.95 -17.46
C ASP A 229 -15.18 -7.78 -15.93
N ARG A 230 -14.10 -7.08 -15.52
CA ARG A 230 -13.66 -6.87 -14.14
C ARG A 230 -13.12 -8.13 -13.44
N SER A 231 -13.03 -9.26 -14.13
CA SER A 231 -12.29 -10.40 -13.61
C SER A 231 -10.78 -10.14 -13.60
N SER A 232 -10.03 -10.95 -12.87
CA SER A 232 -8.59 -10.86 -12.84
C SER A 232 -7.94 -12.23 -12.75
N THR A 233 -6.79 -12.37 -13.37
CA THR A 233 -5.92 -13.52 -13.21
C THR A 233 -4.65 -13.10 -12.52
N THR A 234 -4.27 -13.84 -11.47
CA THR A 234 -3.03 -13.61 -10.74
C THR A 234 -2.12 -14.82 -10.88
N ARG A 235 -0.84 -14.58 -11.13
CA ARG A 235 0.23 -15.58 -11.17
C ARG A 235 1.38 -15.12 -10.32
N THR A 236 1.89 -16.02 -9.48
CA THR A 236 3.05 -15.74 -8.60
C THR A 236 4.18 -16.68 -8.98
N ARG A 237 5.39 -16.14 -9.04
CA ARG A 237 6.62 -16.89 -9.30
C ARG A 237 7.68 -16.53 -8.27
N THR A 238 8.23 -17.52 -7.61
CA THR A 238 9.47 -17.36 -6.83
C THR A 238 10.63 -17.25 -7.81
N LEU A 239 11.45 -16.24 -7.62
CA LEU A 239 12.65 -16.00 -8.42
C LEU A 239 13.75 -16.96 -7.97
N GLU A 240 14.59 -17.39 -8.90
CA GLU A 240 15.73 -18.28 -8.60
C GLU A 240 16.69 -17.63 -7.61
N GLU A 241 16.91 -16.33 -7.78
CA GLU A 241 17.68 -15.49 -6.86
C GLU A 241 16.90 -14.20 -6.55
N PRO A 242 16.92 -13.73 -5.29
CA PRO A 242 16.38 -12.43 -4.95
C PRO A 242 17.06 -11.32 -5.75
N THR A 243 16.30 -10.47 -6.42
CA THR A 243 16.86 -9.48 -7.34
C THR A 243 16.11 -8.15 -7.34
N ALA A 244 16.82 -7.09 -7.73
CA ALA A 244 16.28 -5.77 -8.07
C ALA A 244 16.51 -5.41 -9.54
N HIS A 245 17.03 -6.36 -10.37
CA HIS A 245 17.37 -6.10 -11.75
C HIS A 245 16.14 -6.09 -12.64
N SER A 246 15.91 -4.97 -13.33
CA SER A 246 14.80 -4.78 -14.24
C SER A 246 14.74 -5.85 -15.33
N ALA A 247 15.89 -6.27 -15.86
CA ALA A 247 15.96 -7.33 -16.88
C ALA A 247 15.44 -8.68 -16.36
N ALA A 248 15.84 -9.08 -15.15
CA ALA A 248 15.39 -10.33 -14.53
C ALA A 248 13.89 -10.28 -14.21
N LEU A 249 13.41 -9.15 -13.66
CA LEU A 249 11.98 -8.93 -13.39
C LEU A 249 11.16 -8.97 -14.69
N THR A 250 11.65 -8.36 -15.77
CA THR A 250 10.99 -8.38 -17.09
C THR A 250 10.90 -9.79 -17.65
N LYS A 251 12.00 -10.57 -17.60
CA LYS A 251 12.04 -11.96 -18.04
C LYS A 251 11.01 -12.82 -17.27
N ALA A 252 10.96 -12.66 -15.95
CA ALA A 252 9.98 -13.36 -15.11
C ALA A 252 8.54 -12.95 -15.43
N ALA A 253 8.29 -11.65 -15.62
CA ALA A 253 6.97 -11.11 -15.96
C ALA A 253 6.48 -11.62 -17.32
N TYR A 254 7.35 -11.62 -18.33
CA TYR A 254 7.02 -12.16 -19.65
C TYR A 254 6.72 -13.65 -19.61
N GLY A 255 7.54 -14.45 -18.93
CA GLY A 255 7.28 -15.88 -18.79
C GLY A 255 5.96 -16.19 -18.09
N MET A 256 5.58 -15.41 -17.06
CA MET A 256 4.26 -15.55 -16.42
C MET A 256 3.13 -15.11 -17.35
N TYR A 257 3.32 -14.04 -18.12
CA TYR A 257 2.31 -13.55 -19.07
C TYR A 257 2.09 -14.55 -20.21
N GLU A 258 3.15 -15.09 -20.78
CA GLU A 258 3.08 -16.08 -21.86
C GLU A 258 2.39 -17.38 -21.40
N ALA A 259 2.66 -17.81 -20.17
CA ALA A 259 2.01 -18.96 -19.57
C ALA A 259 0.49 -18.80 -19.36
N LEU A 260 -0.06 -17.57 -19.47
CA LEU A 260 -1.50 -17.35 -19.45
C LEU A 260 -2.19 -17.76 -20.76
N GLY A 261 -1.46 -17.86 -21.87
CA GLY A 261 -1.98 -18.27 -23.17
C GLY A 261 -3.12 -17.38 -23.66
N LEU A 262 -3.07 -16.07 -23.39
CA LEU A 262 -4.16 -15.15 -23.69
C LEU A 262 -4.37 -15.02 -25.20
N GLN A 263 -5.54 -15.46 -25.67
CA GLN A 263 -5.98 -15.27 -27.05
C GLN A 263 -7.16 -14.28 -27.06
N ARG A 264 -6.97 -13.11 -27.71
CA ARG A 264 -8.00 -12.07 -27.88
C ARG A 264 -8.62 -11.58 -26.53
N ALA A 265 -7.87 -11.65 -25.43
CA ALA A 265 -8.32 -11.16 -24.15
C ALA A 265 -8.31 -9.62 -24.12
N ARG A 266 -9.42 -9.02 -23.72
CA ARG A 266 -9.53 -7.57 -23.51
C ARG A 266 -8.95 -7.24 -22.13
N VAL A 267 -7.71 -6.72 -22.10
CA VAL A 267 -6.99 -6.40 -20.87
C VAL A 267 -7.20 -4.93 -20.51
N ARG A 268 -7.62 -4.68 -19.28
CA ARG A 268 -7.83 -3.33 -18.72
C ARG A 268 -6.60 -2.79 -18.03
N SER A 269 -5.86 -3.62 -17.30
CA SER A 269 -4.59 -3.26 -16.72
C SER A 269 -3.71 -4.49 -16.48
N VAL A 270 -2.40 -4.25 -16.42
CA VAL A 270 -1.43 -5.22 -15.92
C VAL A 270 -0.72 -4.62 -14.71
N ALA A 271 -0.46 -5.44 -13.69
CA ALA A 271 0.26 -5.03 -12.50
C ALA A 271 1.31 -6.08 -12.15
N LEU A 272 2.47 -5.59 -11.70
CA LEU A 272 3.53 -6.40 -11.12
C LEU A 272 3.68 -6.03 -9.66
N ARG A 273 3.87 -7.04 -8.79
CA ARG A 273 4.15 -6.86 -7.38
C ARG A 273 5.39 -7.66 -7.01
N ALA A 274 6.38 -6.96 -6.46
CA ALA A 274 7.57 -7.53 -5.86
C ALA A 274 7.29 -7.85 -4.39
N GLU A 275 7.49 -9.08 -3.96
CA GLU A 275 7.21 -9.59 -2.62
C GLU A 275 8.44 -10.33 -2.06
N GLY A 276 8.43 -10.62 -0.75
CA GLY A 276 9.59 -11.23 -0.10
C GLY A 276 10.81 -10.30 -0.15
N LEU A 277 10.60 -9.03 0.21
CA LEU A 277 11.65 -8.01 0.15
C LEU A 277 12.68 -8.27 1.25
N GLY A 278 13.95 -8.33 0.84
CA GLY A 278 15.12 -8.44 1.71
C GLY A 278 16.14 -7.34 1.42
N PRO A 279 17.12 -7.10 2.34
CA PRO A 279 18.23 -6.18 2.07
C PRO A 279 19.05 -6.64 0.86
N ALA A 280 19.53 -5.71 0.04
CA ALA A 280 20.34 -6.03 -1.14
C ALA A 280 21.66 -6.73 -0.77
N GLU A 281 22.22 -6.40 0.41
CA GLU A 281 23.46 -7.00 0.94
C GLU A 281 23.32 -8.50 1.25
N GLN A 282 22.11 -8.98 1.55
CA GLN A 282 21.82 -10.38 1.85
C GLN A 282 21.50 -11.21 0.59
N ALA A 283 21.38 -10.57 -0.56
CA ALA A 283 21.25 -11.28 -1.81
C ALA A 283 22.55 -12.05 -2.08
N SER A 284 22.48 -13.37 -2.11
CA SER A 284 23.59 -14.20 -2.53
C SER A 284 23.90 -13.86 -4.00
N TYR A 285 24.96 -13.11 -4.22
CA TYR A 285 25.48 -12.94 -5.55
C TYR A 285 26.17 -14.25 -5.95
N GLN A 286 25.47 -15.14 -6.62
CA GLN A 286 26.18 -16.11 -7.41
C GLN A 286 26.99 -15.30 -8.42
N LEU A 287 28.32 -15.39 -8.33
CA LEU A 287 29.21 -14.74 -9.28
C LEU A 287 28.79 -15.21 -10.67
N ALA A 288 28.01 -14.40 -11.35
CA ALA A 288 27.68 -14.64 -12.73
C ALA A 288 29.01 -14.51 -13.51
N PHE A 289 29.52 -15.62 -13.95
CA PHE A 289 30.70 -15.63 -14.82
C PHE A 289 30.40 -15.03 -16.21
N ASP A 290 29.18 -14.47 -16.38
CA ASP A 290 28.80 -13.82 -17.63
C ASP A 290 29.08 -12.30 -17.55
N PRO A 291 30.05 -11.80 -18.29
CA PRO A 291 30.37 -10.38 -18.36
C PRO A 291 29.20 -9.51 -18.84
N VAL A 292 28.20 -10.11 -19.49
CA VAL A 292 27.02 -9.41 -20.01
C VAL A 292 26.14 -8.95 -18.87
N ASP A 293 25.93 -9.78 -17.85
CA ASP A 293 25.07 -9.43 -16.68
C ASP A 293 25.67 -8.28 -15.87
N GLU A 294 26.98 -8.28 -15.67
CA GLU A 294 27.66 -7.18 -14.96
C GLU A 294 27.54 -5.85 -15.72
N LYS A 295 27.66 -5.89 -17.05
CA LYS A 295 27.47 -4.70 -17.87
C LYS A 295 26.06 -4.16 -17.80
N VAL A 296 25.04 -5.02 -17.82
CA VAL A 296 23.63 -4.62 -17.69
C VAL A 296 23.39 -3.96 -16.33
N ARG A 297 23.92 -4.48 -15.24
CA ARG A 297 23.83 -3.90 -13.90
C ARG A 297 24.42 -2.48 -13.84
N ARG A 298 25.61 -2.29 -14.39
CA ARG A 298 26.23 -0.95 -14.46
C ARG A 298 25.40 0.04 -15.27
N VAL A 299 24.77 -0.42 -16.35
CA VAL A 299 23.88 0.43 -17.16
C VAL A 299 22.65 0.86 -16.34
N GLU A 300 22.05 -0.05 -15.56
CA GLU A 300 20.92 0.28 -14.70
C GLU A 300 21.28 1.33 -13.64
N GLU A 301 22.44 1.19 -12.96
CA GLU A 301 22.93 2.17 -11.99
C GLU A 301 23.15 3.56 -12.59
N VAL A 302 23.73 3.60 -13.80
CA VAL A 302 23.93 4.87 -14.52
C VAL A 302 22.58 5.47 -14.89
N ALA A 303 21.65 4.66 -15.41
CA ALA A 303 20.32 5.10 -15.78
C ALA A 303 19.56 5.65 -14.57
N ASP A 304 19.65 5.01 -13.41
CA ASP A 304 19.00 5.49 -12.18
C ASP A 304 19.59 6.82 -11.70
N ARG A 305 20.92 7.00 -11.77
CA ARG A 305 21.57 8.29 -11.47
C ARG A 305 21.11 9.41 -12.42
N VAL A 306 20.96 9.11 -13.70
CA VAL A 306 20.47 10.07 -14.69
C VAL A 306 19.00 10.41 -14.44
N ARG A 307 18.16 9.40 -14.11
CA ARG A 307 16.74 9.61 -13.76
C ARG A 307 16.60 10.45 -12.49
N ALA A 308 17.42 10.23 -11.48
CA ALA A 308 17.43 11.02 -10.26
C ALA A 308 17.80 12.49 -10.51
N LYS A 309 18.71 12.76 -11.46
CA LYS A 309 19.16 14.13 -11.76
C LYS A 309 18.26 14.88 -12.74
N PHE A 310 17.72 14.19 -13.74
CA PHE A 310 17.04 14.81 -14.89
C PHE A 310 15.57 14.41 -15.03
N GLY A 311 15.04 13.62 -14.05
CA GLY A 311 13.66 13.16 -14.02
C GLY A 311 13.47 11.74 -14.59
N PRO A 312 12.33 11.10 -14.26
CA PRO A 312 12.09 9.68 -14.52
C PRO A 312 12.02 9.28 -16.01
N ARG A 313 11.84 10.26 -16.90
CA ARG A 313 11.81 10.04 -18.36
C ARG A 313 13.13 10.32 -19.08
N ALA A 314 14.17 10.72 -18.35
CA ALA A 314 15.45 11.09 -18.95
C ALA A 314 16.15 9.91 -19.67
N VAL A 315 15.96 8.69 -19.19
CA VAL A 315 16.46 7.44 -19.81
C VAL A 315 15.37 6.39 -19.73
N MET A 316 15.03 5.80 -20.86
CA MET A 316 14.08 4.70 -20.95
C MET A 316 14.54 3.68 -22.00
N PRO A 317 14.14 2.40 -21.88
CA PRO A 317 14.37 1.40 -22.92
C PRO A 317 13.81 1.85 -24.26
N GLY A 318 14.52 1.61 -25.35
CA GLY A 318 14.10 2.03 -26.70
C GLY A 318 12.71 1.50 -27.09
N THR A 319 12.32 0.32 -26.61
CA THR A 319 10.99 -0.28 -26.80
C THR A 319 9.86 0.53 -26.14
N LEU A 320 10.17 1.39 -25.17
CA LEU A 320 9.21 2.29 -24.48
C LEU A 320 9.23 3.71 -25.07
N ALA A 321 10.20 4.04 -25.92
CA ALA A 321 10.34 5.35 -26.54
C ALA A 321 9.52 5.51 -27.84
N ALA A 322 8.92 4.41 -28.35
CA ALA A 322 8.15 4.34 -29.59
C ALA A 322 6.65 4.53 -29.38
#